data_7f5603dd2a2443b1e736d8677e96203b
#
_entry.id   7f5603dd2a2443b1e736d8677e96203b
#
_cell.length_a   1.000
_cell.length_b   1.000
_cell.length_c   1.000
_cell.angle_alpha   90.00
_cell.angle_beta   90.00
_cell.angle_gamma   90.00
#
_symmetry.space_group_name_H-M   'P 1'
#
loop_
_entity.id
_entity.type
_entity.pdbx_description
1 polymer ?
#
loop_
_entity_poly.entity_id
_entity_poly.type
_entity_poly.pdbx_seq_one_letter_code
_entity_poly.pdbx_strand_id
1 'polypeptide(L)'
;MIYPQIWEDPEVDLEALEIQGSDDIVAIASGGCNLLNMLTENPNSITGVDLCRAHLALNSLKQTAFSKMDFYEDFFEFFGKADSERNLALYKENLKPFLSKEDQRYWDSRVFFRKRI
;
A
#
# COMPACT_ATOMS: atom_id res chain seq x y z
N MET A 1 8.12 10.97 -3.20
CA MET A 1 8.16 9.50 -3.13
C MET A 1 9.35 9.04 -3.96
N ILE A 2 10.27 8.31 -3.34
CA ILE A 2 11.52 7.88 -3.99
C ILE A 2 11.35 6.43 -4.49
N TYR A 3 10.72 5.58 -3.69
CA TYR A 3 10.53 4.17 -3.98
C TYR A 3 9.07 3.75 -3.80
N PRO A 4 8.37 3.31 -4.87
CA PRO A 4 7.02 2.76 -4.75
C PRO A 4 7.01 1.30 -4.27
N GLN A 5 8.16 0.64 -4.31
CA GLN A 5 8.36 -0.75 -3.89
C GLN A 5 9.68 -0.87 -3.13
N ILE A 6 9.79 -1.88 -2.27
CA ILE A 6 11.05 -2.25 -1.65
C ILE A 6 11.89 -3.07 -2.64
N TRP A 7 13.19 -3.13 -2.39
CA TRP A 7 14.17 -3.84 -3.22
C TRP A 7 14.69 -5.10 -2.54
N GLU A 8 14.41 -5.22 -1.24
CA GLU A 8 14.78 -6.36 -0.41
C GLU A 8 13.84 -7.54 -0.68
N ASP A 9 14.36 -8.75 -0.46
CA ASP A 9 13.58 -9.98 -0.51
C ASP A 9 12.74 -10.09 0.77
N PRO A 10 11.40 -10.07 0.67
CA PRO A 10 10.54 -10.14 1.85
C PRO A 10 10.61 -11.48 2.59
N GLU A 11 11.00 -12.58 1.92
CA GLU A 11 11.13 -13.89 2.56
C GLU A 11 12.25 -13.87 3.59
N VAL A 12 13.34 -13.13 3.34
CA VAL A 12 14.45 -12.97 4.29
C VAL A 12 13.98 -12.27 5.57
N ASP A 13 13.14 -11.24 5.43
CA ASP A 13 12.59 -10.54 6.60
C ASP A 13 11.67 -11.48 7.41
N LEU A 14 10.83 -12.26 6.76
CA LEU A 14 9.92 -13.21 7.44
C LEU A 14 10.69 -14.30 8.18
N GLU A 15 11.71 -14.89 7.54
CA GLU A 15 12.58 -15.90 8.19
C GLU A 15 13.34 -15.33 9.38
N ALA A 16 13.89 -14.11 9.26
CA ALA A 16 14.70 -13.50 10.31
C ALA A 16 13.89 -13.04 11.52
N LEU A 17 12.65 -12.61 11.31
CA LEU A 17 11.79 -12.09 12.38
C LEU A 17 11.00 -13.17 13.12
N GLU A 18 10.77 -14.32 12.49
CA GLU A 18 9.98 -15.44 13.08
C GLU A 18 8.66 -14.95 13.70
N ILE A 19 7.92 -14.11 12.97
CA ILE A 19 6.73 -13.40 13.46
C ILE A 19 5.69 -14.35 14.02
N GLN A 20 5.18 -14.01 15.22
CA GLN A 20 4.14 -14.78 15.89
C GLN A 20 2.81 -13.99 15.93
N GLY A 21 1.69 -14.72 16.06
CA GLY A 21 0.35 -14.11 16.13
C GLY A 21 0.12 -13.19 17.34
N SER A 22 1.03 -13.19 18.33
CA SER A 22 0.98 -12.30 19.49
C SER A 22 1.80 -11.01 19.34
N ASP A 23 2.56 -10.88 18.24
CA ASP A 23 3.53 -9.81 18.08
C ASP A 23 2.89 -8.50 17.64
N ASP A 24 3.38 -7.41 18.21
CA ASP A 24 3.11 -6.05 17.79
C ASP A 24 4.33 -5.50 17.05
N ILE A 25 4.19 -5.29 15.75
CA ILE A 25 5.30 -4.92 14.87
C ILE A 25 5.28 -3.40 14.63
N VAL A 26 6.44 -2.76 14.75
CA VAL A 26 6.65 -1.38 14.31
C VAL A 26 7.77 -1.38 13.27
N ALA A 27 7.48 -0.90 12.06
CA ALA A 27 8.44 -0.87 10.96
C ALA A 27 8.38 0.43 10.15
N ILE A 28 9.47 0.76 9.45
CA ILE A 28 9.50 1.88 8.52
C ILE A 28 8.61 1.54 7.33
N ALA A 29 7.63 2.43 7.05
CA ALA A 29 6.62 2.16 6.04
C ALA A 29 7.19 2.09 4.62
N SER A 30 8.08 2.99 4.24
CA SER A 30 8.70 3.01 2.90
C SER A 30 7.68 2.76 1.78
N GLY A 31 7.95 1.84 0.85
CA GLY A 31 7.02 1.41 -0.20
C GLY A 31 5.85 0.55 0.28
N GLY A 32 5.87 0.05 1.51
CA GLY A 32 4.81 -0.73 2.15
C GLY A 32 4.74 -2.21 1.81
N CYS A 33 5.62 -2.70 0.95
CA CYS A 33 5.58 -4.11 0.53
C CYS A 33 5.92 -5.05 1.69
N ASN A 34 6.93 -4.71 2.52
CA ASN A 34 7.27 -5.51 3.71
C ASN A 34 6.11 -5.57 4.70
N LEU A 35 5.43 -4.44 4.97
CA LEU A 35 4.30 -4.42 5.88
C LEU A 35 3.18 -5.37 5.41
N LEU A 36 2.91 -5.39 4.10
CA LEU A 36 1.92 -6.29 3.52
C LEU A 36 2.36 -7.76 3.58
N ASN A 37 3.66 -8.04 3.38
CA ASN A 37 4.18 -9.39 3.54
C ASN A 37 4.12 -9.85 5.01
N MET A 38 4.50 -9.00 5.96
CA MET A 38 4.40 -9.35 7.40
C MET A 38 2.96 -9.66 7.83
N LEU A 39 1.93 -9.13 7.14
CA LEU A 39 0.54 -9.48 7.40
C LEU A 39 0.23 -10.95 7.12
N THR A 40 0.99 -11.63 6.25
CA THR A 40 0.77 -13.05 5.94
C THR A 40 1.04 -13.96 7.14
N GLU A 41 1.89 -13.50 8.07
CA GLU A 41 2.19 -14.22 9.33
C GLU A 41 1.13 -13.97 10.43
N ASN A 42 0.11 -13.15 10.12
CA ASN A 42 -1.02 -12.86 11.00
C ASN A 42 -0.62 -12.37 12.40
N PRO A 43 0.25 -11.35 12.52
CA PRO A 43 0.62 -10.76 13.81
C PRO A 43 -0.58 -10.07 14.49
N ASN A 44 -0.44 -9.75 15.78
CA ASN A 44 -1.47 -9.02 16.52
C ASN A 44 -1.70 -7.62 15.94
N SER A 45 -0.62 -6.90 15.62
CA SER A 45 -0.72 -5.60 14.94
C SER A 45 0.55 -5.26 14.14
N ILE A 46 0.38 -4.41 13.10
CA ILE A 46 1.51 -3.79 12.38
C ILE A 46 1.29 -2.28 12.31
N THR A 47 2.29 -1.54 12.78
CA THR A 47 2.33 -0.07 12.71
C THR A 47 3.45 0.39 11.79
N GLY A 48 3.09 0.93 10.62
CA GLY A 48 4.05 1.56 9.71
C GLY A 48 4.28 3.02 10.08
N VAL A 49 5.55 3.42 10.20
CA VAL A 49 5.96 4.80 10.47
C VAL A 49 6.85 5.33 9.35
N ASP A 50 6.68 6.59 8.96
CA ASP A 50 7.53 7.25 7.95
C ASP A 50 7.46 8.78 8.10
N LEU A 51 8.56 9.46 7.84
CA LEU A 51 8.60 10.92 7.78
C LEU A 51 8.05 11.46 6.46
N CYS A 52 8.05 10.63 5.41
CA CYS A 52 7.58 11.00 4.09
C CYS A 52 6.07 10.78 3.95
N ARG A 53 5.31 11.87 3.91
CA ARG A 53 3.85 11.82 3.72
C ARG A 53 3.43 11.04 2.47
N ALA A 54 4.26 11.06 1.42
CA ALA A 54 3.99 10.31 0.20
C ALA A 54 4.03 8.78 0.41
N HIS A 55 4.96 8.32 1.27
CA HIS A 55 5.04 6.89 1.63
C HIS A 55 3.83 6.48 2.46
N LEU A 56 3.43 7.28 3.45
CA LEU A 56 2.23 6.99 4.26
C LEU A 56 0.97 6.93 3.38
N ALA A 57 0.80 7.88 2.45
CA ALA A 57 -0.33 7.88 1.52
C ALA A 57 -0.30 6.65 0.59
N LEU A 58 0.88 6.21 0.15
CA LEU A 58 1.02 5.01 -0.67
C LEU A 58 0.67 3.74 0.14
N ASN A 59 1.15 3.64 1.38
CA ASN A 59 0.81 2.52 2.26
C ASN A 59 -0.69 2.44 2.51
N SER A 60 -1.33 3.57 2.83
CA SER A 60 -2.79 3.65 3.00
C SER A 60 -3.54 3.20 1.74
N LEU A 61 -3.05 3.61 0.55
CA LEU A 61 -3.64 3.20 -0.73
C LEU A 61 -3.50 1.69 -0.97
N LYS A 62 -2.30 1.12 -0.74
CA LYS A 62 -2.04 -0.32 -0.89
C LYS A 62 -2.87 -1.15 0.09
N GLN A 63 -2.90 -0.76 1.36
CA GLN A 63 -3.70 -1.44 2.38
C GLN A 63 -5.19 -1.42 2.02
N THR A 64 -5.68 -0.26 1.55
CA THR A 64 -7.08 -0.14 1.10
C THR A 64 -7.35 -1.04 -0.09
N ALA A 65 -6.47 -1.07 -1.08
CA ALA A 65 -6.62 -1.93 -2.25
C ALA A 65 -6.62 -3.42 -1.88
N PHE A 66 -5.68 -3.83 -1.03
CA PHE A 66 -5.61 -5.20 -0.53
C PHE A 66 -6.90 -5.66 0.17
N SER A 67 -7.57 -4.75 0.88
CA SER A 67 -8.80 -5.06 1.64
C SER A 67 -10.10 -4.83 0.88
N LYS A 68 -10.09 -4.11 -0.25
CA LYS A 68 -11.31 -3.66 -0.96
C LYS A 68 -11.39 -4.03 -2.43
N MET A 69 -10.31 -4.52 -3.02
CA MET A 69 -10.37 -5.09 -4.37
C MET A 69 -10.71 -6.57 -4.29
N ASP A 70 -11.81 -6.96 -4.92
CA ASP A 70 -12.32 -8.33 -4.89
C ASP A 70 -11.54 -9.27 -5.82
N PHE A 71 -10.88 -8.70 -6.84
CA PHE A 71 -10.19 -9.47 -7.86
C PHE A 71 -8.70 -9.12 -7.90
N TYR A 72 -7.86 -10.16 -7.90
CA TYR A 72 -6.41 -10.03 -8.04
C TYR A 72 -6.00 -9.28 -9.30
N GLU A 73 -6.73 -9.48 -10.40
CA GLU A 73 -6.48 -8.84 -11.69
C GLU A 73 -6.55 -7.31 -11.60
N ASP A 74 -7.52 -6.76 -10.86
CA ASP A 74 -7.67 -5.32 -10.65
C ASP A 74 -6.52 -4.78 -9.79
N PHE A 75 -6.12 -5.50 -8.75
CA PHE A 75 -4.96 -5.16 -7.93
C PHE A 75 -3.67 -5.17 -8.76
N PHE A 76 -3.45 -6.22 -9.55
CA PHE A 76 -2.28 -6.34 -10.41
C PHE A 76 -2.26 -5.29 -11.52
N GLU A 77 -3.41 -4.96 -12.11
CA GLU A 77 -3.52 -3.89 -13.10
C GLU A 77 -3.16 -2.54 -12.49
N PHE A 78 -3.64 -2.27 -11.27
CA PHE A 78 -3.42 -1.00 -10.60
C PHE A 78 -1.97 -0.80 -10.15
N PHE A 79 -1.37 -1.78 -9.48
CA PHE A 79 -0.02 -1.67 -8.90
C PHE A 79 1.08 -2.34 -9.71
N GLY A 80 0.78 -3.43 -10.40
CA GLY A 80 1.76 -4.20 -11.16
C GLY A 80 2.04 -3.58 -12.53
N LYS A 81 1.01 -3.29 -13.33
CA LYS A 81 1.16 -2.60 -14.63
C LYS A 81 1.32 -1.09 -14.45
N ALA A 82 0.65 -0.51 -13.48
CA ALA A 82 0.71 0.89 -13.03
C ALA A 82 0.41 1.97 -14.10
N ASP A 83 0.25 1.64 -15.36
CA ASP A 83 -0.08 2.55 -16.46
C ASP A 83 -1.30 2.04 -17.25
N SER A 84 -2.45 1.95 -16.57
CA SER A 84 -3.72 1.54 -17.16
C SER A 84 -4.70 2.71 -17.20
N GLU A 85 -5.45 2.83 -18.29
CA GLU A 85 -6.53 3.80 -18.41
C GLU A 85 -7.65 3.54 -17.38
N ARG A 86 -7.77 2.30 -16.88
CA ARG A 86 -8.72 1.90 -15.84
C ARG A 86 -8.33 2.37 -14.43
N ASN A 87 -7.04 2.70 -14.19
CA ASN A 87 -6.56 3.05 -12.84
C ASN A 87 -7.34 4.19 -12.20
N LEU A 88 -7.74 5.19 -12.99
CA LEU A 88 -8.53 6.29 -12.48
C LEU A 88 -9.94 5.88 -12.03
N ALA A 89 -10.56 4.96 -12.77
CA ALA A 89 -11.87 4.40 -12.38
C ALA A 89 -11.73 3.53 -11.12
N LEU A 90 -10.77 2.60 -11.11
CA LEU A 90 -10.46 1.75 -9.95
C LEU A 90 -10.19 2.59 -8.68
N TYR A 91 -9.39 3.65 -8.80
CA TYR A 91 -9.16 4.56 -7.69
C TYR A 91 -10.46 5.19 -7.18
N LYS A 92 -11.26 5.79 -8.07
CA LYS A 92 -12.47 6.54 -7.69
C LYS A 92 -13.55 5.66 -7.08
N GLU A 93 -13.74 4.47 -7.65
CA GLU A 93 -14.83 3.57 -7.31
C GLU A 93 -14.48 2.64 -6.15
N ASN A 94 -13.27 2.08 -6.18
CA ASN A 94 -12.91 1.00 -5.26
C ASN A 94 -12.01 1.45 -4.09
N LEU A 95 -11.25 2.55 -4.22
CA LEU A 95 -10.28 2.93 -3.21
C LEU A 95 -10.62 4.23 -2.50
N LYS A 96 -10.85 5.29 -3.25
CA LYS A 96 -11.08 6.63 -2.70
C LYS A 96 -12.14 6.70 -1.59
N PRO A 97 -13.31 6.01 -1.68
CA PRO A 97 -14.33 6.08 -0.63
C PRO A 97 -13.87 5.59 0.74
N PHE A 98 -12.85 4.72 0.77
CA PHE A 98 -12.32 4.09 1.98
C PHE A 98 -11.05 4.75 2.52
N LEU A 99 -10.46 5.67 1.79
CA LEU A 99 -9.29 6.44 2.22
C LEU A 99 -9.68 7.56 3.19
N SER A 100 -8.74 7.93 4.06
CA SER A 100 -8.88 9.13 4.90
C SER A 100 -9.05 10.40 4.05
N LYS A 101 -9.68 11.44 4.60
CA LYS A 101 -9.83 12.73 3.88
C LYS A 101 -8.48 13.36 3.51
N GLU A 102 -7.45 13.08 4.29
CA GLU A 102 -6.09 13.55 4.01
C GLU A 102 -5.48 12.80 2.83
N ASP A 103 -5.62 11.46 2.79
CA ASP A 103 -5.14 10.64 1.68
C ASP A 103 -5.90 10.93 0.39
N GLN A 104 -7.22 11.13 0.48
CA GLN A 104 -8.02 11.55 -0.67
C GLN A 104 -7.47 12.85 -1.28
N ARG A 105 -7.20 13.89 -0.46
CA ARG A 105 -6.62 15.16 -0.94
C ARG A 105 -5.24 14.97 -1.56
N TYR A 106 -4.41 14.11 -0.96
CA TYR A 106 -3.10 13.80 -1.50
C TYR A 106 -3.19 13.19 -2.90
N TRP A 107 -4.00 12.16 -3.08
CA TRP A 107 -4.13 11.47 -4.37
C TRP A 107 -4.90 12.29 -5.41
N ASP A 108 -5.96 12.96 -5.03
CA ASP A 108 -6.72 13.85 -5.94
C ASP A 108 -5.82 14.95 -6.54
N SER A 109 -4.91 15.51 -5.76
CA SER A 109 -3.95 16.49 -6.28
C SER A 109 -3.02 15.90 -7.35
N ARG A 110 -2.65 14.62 -7.23
CA ARG A 110 -1.81 13.92 -8.21
C ARG A 110 -2.58 13.59 -9.49
N VAL A 111 -3.82 13.14 -9.36
CA VAL A 111 -4.72 12.88 -10.49
C VAL A 111 -4.92 14.13 -11.32
N PHE A 112 -5.17 15.27 -10.66
CA PHE A 112 -5.40 16.56 -11.34
C PHE A 112 -4.21 16.99 -12.19
N PHE A 113 -2.98 16.82 -11.69
CA PHE A 113 -1.78 17.27 -12.40
C PHE A 113 -1.29 16.33 -13.50
N ARG A 114 -1.53 15.02 -13.40
CA ARG A 114 -0.97 14.02 -14.31
C ARG A 114 -1.98 13.23 -15.13
N LYS A 115 -3.28 13.38 -14.89
CA LYS A 115 -4.36 12.56 -15.51
C LYS A 115 -4.22 11.04 -15.32
N ARG A 116 -3.19 10.56 -14.60
CA ARG A 116 -2.92 9.13 -14.33
C ARG A 116 -2.42 8.99 -12.89
N ILE A 117 -2.86 7.97 -12.22
CA ILE A 117 -2.30 7.49 -10.95
C ILE A 117 -1.35 6.36 -11.27
#